data_af2e9f9a053f201d0897a0fe69c3959c
#
_entry.id   af2e9f9a053f201d0897a0fe69c3959c
#
_cell.length_a   1.000
_cell.length_b   1.000
_cell.length_c   1.000
_cell.angle_alpha   90.00
_cell.angle_beta   90.00
_cell.angle_gamma   90.00
#
_symmetry.space_group_name_H-M   'P 1'
#
loop_
_entity.id
_entity.type
_entity.pdbx_description
1 polymer ?
#
loop_
_entity_poly.entity_id
_entity_poly.type
_entity_poly.pdbx_seq_one_letter_code
_entity_poly.pdbx_strand_id
1 'polypeptide(L)'
;MSILEFQHVSKVYHNTTRALDDLSFSVNEGEFVSIIGPSGAGKSTILRCINRLIDATEGKIIYDGEDIMSLRKGQLRNVRTKTGMIFQHYNLVERLSVMENVLHGRLGQKSTFSGMIGHYTESEKEKAFSILSELGLADQAYKRCDALSGGQKQRVGIARAIMQEPKLILCDEPIASLDPKASKTIMD
;
A
#
# COMPACT_ATOMS: atom_id res chain seq x y z
N MET A 1 -9.22 16.27 -10.48
CA MET A 1 -9.76 15.12 -11.28
C MET A 1 -9.91 13.96 -10.32
N SER A 2 -11.00 13.17 -10.40
CA SER A 2 -11.15 12.04 -9.48
C SER A 2 -10.12 10.96 -9.83
N ILE A 3 -9.37 10.50 -8.83
CA ILE A 3 -8.42 9.38 -8.97
C ILE A 3 -9.07 8.06 -8.57
N LEU A 4 -10.06 8.11 -7.68
CA LEU A 4 -10.77 6.93 -7.18
C LEU A 4 -12.26 7.25 -7.05
N GLU A 5 -13.12 6.35 -7.54
CA GLU A 5 -14.57 6.44 -7.36
C GLU A 5 -15.15 5.08 -6.97
N PHE A 6 -15.98 5.08 -5.96
CA PHE A 6 -16.86 3.99 -5.59
C PHE A 6 -18.27 4.31 -6.07
N GLN A 7 -18.87 3.40 -6.82
CA GLN A 7 -20.21 3.55 -7.37
C GLN A 7 -21.06 2.36 -6.94
N HIS A 8 -21.93 2.57 -5.93
CA HIS A 8 -22.86 1.57 -5.39
C HIS A 8 -22.18 0.26 -4.99
N VAL A 9 -21.02 0.36 -4.30
CA VAL A 9 -20.19 -0.79 -3.96
C VAL A 9 -20.69 -1.49 -2.72
N SER A 10 -21.02 -2.78 -2.86
CA SER A 10 -21.38 -3.66 -1.75
C SER A 10 -20.39 -4.82 -1.63
N LYS A 11 -20.16 -5.28 -0.40
CA LYS A 11 -19.39 -6.49 -0.12
C LYS A 11 -20.07 -7.35 0.92
N VAL A 12 -20.41 -8.57 0.50
CA VAL A 12 -20.99 -9.59 1.37
C VAL A 12 -20.01 -10.78 1.47
N TYR A 13 -19.68 -11.19 2.70
CA TYR A 13 -18.86 -12.37 2.98
C TYR A 13 -19.75 -13.57 3.29
N HIS A 14 -19.44 -14.72 2.71
CA HIS A 14 -20.15 -15.99 2.96
C HIS A 14 -21.69 -15.88 2.86
N ASN A 15 -22.17 -14.99 2.02
CA ASN A 15 -23.60 -14.71 1.78
C ASN A 15 -24.40 -14.24 3.02
N THR A 16 -23.71 -13.89 4.12
CA THR A 16 -24.37 -13.54 5.40
C THR A 16 -23.89 -12.23 6.00
N THR A 17 -22.60 -11.95 5.96
CA THR A 17 -22.01 -10.75 6.59
C THR A 17 -21.79 -9.65 5.55
N ARG A 18 -22.64 -8.62 5.60
CA ARG A 18 -22.50 -7.42 4.77
C ARG A 18 -21.48 -6.49 5.39
N ALA A 19 -20.30 -6.39 4.77
CA ALA A 19 -19.20 -5.54 5.23
C ALA A 19 -19.20 -4.15 4.58
N LEU A 20 -19.72 -4.04 3.35
CA LEU A 20 -19.99 -2.78 2.67
C LEU A 20 -21.42 -2.83 2.14
N ASP A 21 -22.14 -1.72 2.26
CA ASP A 21 -23.54 -1.60 1.85
C ASP A 21 -23.74 -0.33 1.03
N ASP A 22 -23.91 -0.50 -0.29
CA ASP A 22 -24.21 0.56 -1.26
C ASP A 22 -23.33 1.81 -1.14
N LEU A 23 -22.02 1.60 -0.96
CA LEU A 23 -21.07 2.67 -0.70
C LEU A 23 -20.73 3.43 -1.98
N SER A 24 -20.91 4.77 -1.96
CA SER A 24 -20.56 5.66 -3.06
C SER A 24 -19.80 6.88 -2.55
N PHE A 25 -18.60 7.13 -3.07
CA PHE A 25 -17.78 8.31 -2.79
C PHE A 25 -16.71 8.47 -3.88
N SER A 26 -16.05 9.62 -3.90
CA SER A 26 -14.92 9.88 -4.78
C SER A 26 -13.77 10.54 -4.02
N VAL A 27 -12.55 10.33 -4.52
CA VAL A 27 -11.31 10.94 -4.02
C VAL A 27 -10.60 11.61 -5.19
N ASN A 28 -10.18 12.86 -5.02
CA ASN A 28 -9.45 13.60 -6.04
C ASN A 28 -7.93 13.43 -5.89
N GLU A 29 -7.18 13.72 -6.95
CA GLU A 29 -5.72 13.78 -6.87
C GLU A 29 -5.27 14.81 -5.82
N GLY A 30 -4.28 14.43 -5.00
CA GLY A 30 -3.74 15.26 -3.93
C GLY A 30 -4.65 15.39 -2.70
N GLU A 31 -5.79 14.68 -2.67
CA GLU A 31 -6.71 14.70 -1.54
C GLU A 31 -6.28 13.70 -0.46
N PHE A 32 -6.34 14.12 0.80
CA PHE A 32 -6.18 13.25 1.97
C PHE A 32 -7.56 12.89 2.52
N VAL A 33 -7.89 11.61 2.52
CA VAL A 33 -9.17 11.08 2.99
C VAL A 33 -8.97 10.14 4.17
N SER A 34 -9.66 10.39 5.29
CA SER A 34 -9.66 9.53 6.46
C SER A 34 -11.00 8.80 6.60
N ILE A 35 -10.93 7.47 6.74
CA ILE A 35 -12.09 6.61 6.97
C ILE A 35 -12.16 6.29 8.46
N ILE A 36 -13.16 6.85 9.15
CA ILE A 36 -13.34 6.71 10.60
C ILE A 36 -14.55 5.82 10.89
N GLY A 37 -14.44 4.98 11.91
CA GLY A 37 -15.53 4.11 12.35
C GLY A 37 -15.05 3.06 13.36
N PRO A 38 -15.96 2.37 14.06
CA PRO A 38 -15.62 1.33 15.03
C PRO A 38 -14.91 0.14 14.38
N SER A 39 -14.34 -0.74 15.21
CA SER A 39 -13.80 -2.03 14.73
C SER A 39 -14.93 -2.83 14.05
N GLY A 40 -14.61 -3.46 12.91
CA GLY A 40 -15.60 -4.20 12.12
C GLY A 40 -16.46 -3.35 11.17
N ALA A 41 -16.34 -2.02 11.15
CA ALA A 41 -17.14 -1.14 10.28
C ALA A 41 -16.79 -1.22 8.77
N GLY A 42 -15.92 -2.15 8.35
CA GLY A 42 -15.58 -2.32 6.93
C GLY A 42 -14.42 -1.48 6.42
N LYS A 43 -13.71 -0.69 7.26
CA LYS A 43 -12.58 0.18 6.85
C LYS A 43 -11.52 -0.56 6.04
N SER A 44 -10.96 -1.64 6.60
CA SER A 44 -9.96 -2.47 5.89
C SER A 44 -10.55 -3.19 4.67
N THR A 45 -11.86 -3.44 4.65
CA THR A 45 -12.55 -4.02 3.49
C THR A 45 -12.54 -3.05 2.31
N ILE A 46 -12.78 -1.76 2.54
CA ILE A 46 -12.67 -0.71 1.51
C ILE A 46 -11.28 -0.73 0.89
N LEU A 47 -10.23 -0.62 1.72
CA LEU A 47 -8.83 -0.59 1.26
C LEU A 47 -8.46 -1.85 0.45
N ARG A 48 -8.92 -3.02 0.91
CA ARG A 48 -8.70 -4.29 0.21
C ARG A 48 -9.47 -4.39 -1.11
N CYS A 49 -10.64 -3.79 -1.22
CA CYS A 49 -11.40 -3.70 -2.47
C CYS A 49 -10.68 -2.78 -3.48
N ILE A 50 -10.14 -1.63 -3.04
CA ILE A 50 -9.38 -0.70 -3.91
C ILE A 50 -8.17 -1.41 -4.53
N ASN A 51 -7.39 -2.14 -3.73
CA ASN A 51 -6.24 -2.89 -4.22
C ASN A 51 -6.63 -4.25 -4.82
N ARG A 52 -7.94 -4.53 -4.87
CA ARG A 52 -8.52 -5.79 -5.35
C ARG A 52 -7.83 -7.03 -4.77
N LEU A 53 -7.50 -6.96 -3.47
CA LEU A 53 -7.13 -8.13 -2.66
C LEU A 53 -8.37 -8.99 -2.36
N ILE A 54 -9.54 -8.35 -2.34
CA ILE A 54 -10.86 -8.97 -2.31
C ILE A 54 -11.72 -8.29 -3.39
N ASP A 55 -12.58 -9.07 -4.04
CA ASP A 55 -13.53 -8.52 -5.00
C ASP A 55 -14.78 -8.01 -4.28
N ALA A 56 -15.31 -6.86 -4.71
CA ALA A 56 -16.65 -6.41 -4.31
C ALA A 56 -17.70 -7.41 -4.81
N THR A 57 -18.86 -7.45 -4.16
CA THR A 57 -19.97 -8.31 -4.59
C THR A 57 -20.81 -7.60 -5.65
N GLU A 58 -20.98 -6.29 -5.52
CA GLU A 58 -21.76 -5.44 -6.41
C GLU A 58 -21.11 -4.07 -6.57
N GLY A 59 -21.52 -3.33 -7.59
CA GLY A 59 -21.07 -1.98 -7.86
C GLY A 59 -19.79 -1.93 -8.71
N LYS A 60 -19.21 -0.72 -8.82
CA LYS A 60 -18.00 -0.46 -9.59
C LYS A 60 -16.99 0.32 -8.76
N ILE A 61 -15.71 0.06 -9.00
CA ILE A 61 -14.62 0.84 -8.45
C ILE A 61 -13.78 1.34 -9.62
N ILE A 62 -13.83 2.65 -9.85
CA ILE A 62 -13.07 3.32 -10.91
C ILE A 62 -11.77 3.84 -10.28
N TYR A 63 -10.63 3.47 -10.82
CA TYR A 63 -9.32 3.95 -10.40
C TYR A 63 -8.53 4.43 -11.61
N ASP A 64 -8.05 5.68 -11.56
CA ASP A 64 -7.31 6.33 -12.66
C ASP A 64 -8.07 6.23 -14.00
N GLY A 65 -9.42 6.38 -13.94
CA GLY A 65 -10.35 6.32 -15.08
C GLY A 65 -10.73 4.90 -15.55
N GLU A 66 -10.27 3.84 -14.90
CA GLU A 66 -10.48 2.45 -15.31
C GLU A 66 -11.30 1.68 -14.26
N ASP A 67 -12.36 0.97 -14.67
CA ASP A 67 -13.12 0.08 -13.78
C ASP A 67 -12.28 -1.15 -13.43
N ILE A 68 -11.70 -1.13 -12.23
CA ILE A 68 -10.80 -2.20 -11.78
C ILE A 68 -11.52 -3.52 -11.54
N MET A 69 -12.85 -3.53 -11.38
CA MET A 69 -13.61 -4.76 -11.17
C MET A 69 -13.71 -5.59 -12.46
N SER A 70 -13.67 -4.94 -13.62
CA SER A 70 -13.73 -5.58 -14.94
C SER A 70 -12.38 -6.16 -15.39
N LEU A 71 -11.27 -5.78 -14.74
CA LEU A 71 -9.91 -6.14 -15.17
C LEU A 71 -9.58 -7.62 -14.97
N ARG A 72 -8.83 -8.18 -15.91
CA ARG A 72 -8.21 -9.51 -15.77
C ARG A 72 -6.97 -9.45 -14.89
N LYS A 73 -6.55 -10.59 -14.32
CA LYS A 73 -5.39 -10.69 -13.40
C LYS A 73 -4.11 -10.01 -13.91
N GLY A 74 -3.81 -10.10 -15.22
CA GLY A 74 -2.63 -9.46 -15.81
C GLY A 74 -2.69 -7.93 -15.80
N GLN A 75 -3.87 -7.35 -16.02
CA GLN A 75 -4.11 -5.90 -16.01
C GLN A 75 -4.07 -5.33 -14.59
N LEU A 76 -4.51 -6.10 -13.58
CA LEU A 76 -4.43 -5.71 -12.18
C LEU A 76 -3.00 -5.45 -11.69
N ARG A 77 -2.00 -6.05 -12.31
CA ARG A 77 -0.61 -5.74 -12.00
C ARG A 77 -0.31 -4.26 -12.22
N ASN A 78 -0.78 -3.68 -13.32
CA ASN A 78 -0.58 -2.26 -13.64
C ASN A 78 -1.29 -1.35 -12.64
N VAL A 79 -2.51 -1.70 -12.21
CA VAL A 79 -3.23 -0.98 -11.16
C VAL A 79 -2.43 -1.00 -9.85
N ARG A 80 -1.98 -2.18 -9.44
CA ARG A 80 -1.21 -2.36 -8.19
C ARG A 80 0.15 -1.68 -8.22
N THR A 81 0.78 -1.50 -9.37
CA THR A 81 2.03 -0.73 -9.47
C THR A 81 1.84 0.76 -9.25
N LYS A 82 0.63 1.27 -9.42
CA LYS A 82 0.26 2.67 -9.17
C LYS A 82 -0.31 2.89 -7.76
N THR A 83 -0.51 1.82 -6.98
CA THR A 83 -1.15 1.87 -5.66
C THR A 83 -0.17 1.39 -4.59
N GLY A 84 0.33 2.28 -3.75
CA GLY A 84 1.11 1.93 -2.57
C GLY A 84 0.19 1.45 -1.45
N MET A 85 0.58 0.39 -0.73
CA MET A 85 -0.20 -0.07 0.43
C MET A 85 0.69 -0.24 1.65
N ILE A 86 0.32 0.46 2.72
CA ILE A 86 0.92 0.38 4.04
C ILE A 86 -0.01 -0.45 4.91
N PHE A 87 0.47 -1.61 5.34
CA PHE A 87 -0.32 -2.58 6.11
C PHE A 87 -0.11 -2.40 7.61
N GLN A 88 -1.12 -2.70 8.40
CA GLN A 88 -1.05 -2.77 9.86
C GLN A 88 0.05 -3.74 10.36
N HIS A 89 0.21 -4.89 9.71
CA HIS A 89 1.23 -5.90 9.99
C HIS A 89 2.37 -5.82 8.98
N TYR A 90 3.08 -4.78 8.89
CA TYR A 90 4.27 -4.45 8.06
C TYR A 90 4.48 -5.27 6.77
N ASN A 91 4.15 -6.56 6.75
CA ASN A 91 4.32 -7.51 5.64
C ASN A 91 5.73 -7.48 5.03
N LEU A 92 6.75 -7.40 5.89
CA LEU A 92 8.15 -7.44 5.50
C LEU A 92 8.63 -8.88 5.38
N VAL A 93 9.57 -9.11 4.49
CA VAL A 93 10.33 -10.36 4.45
C VAL A 93 11.45 -10.26 5.50
N GLU A 94 11.21 -10.81 6.68
CA GLU A 94 12.03 -10.58 7.88
C GLU A 94 13.49 -10.99 7.70
N ARG A 95 13.78 -12.05 6.96
CA ARG A 95 15.13 -12.56 6.67
C ARG A 95 15.95 -11.68 5.71
N LEU A 96 15.30 -10.78 4.99
CA LEU A 96 15.94 -9.85 4.07
C LEU A 96 16.34 -8.56 4.79
N SER A 97 17.31 -7.84 4.22
CA SER A 97 17.71 -6.52 4.70
C SER A 97 16.61 -5.48 4.51
N VAL A 98 16.73 -4.35 5.20
CA VAL A 98 15.86 -3.18 5.03
C VAL A 98 15.89 -2.70 3.59
N MET A 99 17.09 -2.56 3.00
CA MET A 99 17.29 -2.15 1.61
C MET A 99 16.55 -3.06 0.64
N GLU A 100 16.69 -4.38 0.76
CA GLU A 100 16.00 -5.34 -0.10
C GLU A 100 14.48 -5.25 0.03
N ASN A 101 13.95 -5.10 1.25
CA ASN A 101 12.52 -4.91 1.46
C ASN A 101 12.00 -3.63 0.79
N VAL A 102 12.74 -2.52 0.82
CA VAL A 102 12.37 -1.27 0.14
C VAL A 102 12.42 -1.44 -1.37
N LEU A 103 13.49 -2.03 -1.90
CA LEU A 103 13.65 -2.31 -3.33
C LEU A 103 12.53 -3.22 -3.89
N HIS A 104 11.93 -4.09 -3.06
CA HIS A 104 10.75 -4.88 -3.45
C HIS A 104 9.55 -4.02 -3.87
N GLY A 105 9.48 -2.75 -3.49
CA GLY A 105 8.49 -1.80 -4.03
C GLY A 105 8.52 -1.72 -5.56
N ARG A 106 9.69 -1.95 -6.19
CA ARG A 106 9.85 -1.93 -7.66
C ARG A 106 9.49 -3.23 -8.37
N LEU A 107 9.28 -4.33 -7.65
CA LEU A 107 9.04 -5.66 -8.27
C LEU A 107 7.87 -5.67 -9.26
N GLY A 108 6.81 -4.92 -8.96
CA GLY A 108 5.65 -4.80 -9.84
C GLY A 108 5.98 -4.23 -11.23
N GLN A 109 7.02 -3.41 -11.34
CA GLN A 109 7.44 -2.73 -12.57
C GLN A 109 8.52 -3.50 -13.34
N LYS A 110 9.12 -4.55 -12.76
CA LYS A 110 10.18 -5.35 -13.38
C LYS A 110 9.63 -6.50 -14.23
N SER A 111 10.41 -6.95 -15.21
CA SER A 111 10.12 -8.21 -15.88
C SER A 111 10.23 -9.38 -14.88
N THR A 112 9.53 -10.48 -15.15
CA THR A 112 9.56 -11.66 -14.29
C THR A 112 10.98 -12.15 -14.04
N PHE A 113 11.81 -12.21 -15.08
CA PHE A 113 13.20 -12.66 -14.97
C PHE A 113 14.04 -11.72 -14.09
N SER A 114 14.00 -10.40 -14.35
CA SER A 114 14.72 -9.40 -13.54
C SER A 114 14.28 -9.40 -12.08
N GLY A 115 12.96 -9.59 -11.82
CA GLY A 115 12.43 -9.70 -10.47
C GLY A 115 12.90 -10.97 -9.74
N MET A 116 12.99 -12.11 -10.44
CA MET A 116 13.44 -13.38 -9.85
C MET A 116 14.90 -13.36 -9.40
N ILE A 117 15.79 -12.72 -10.20
CA ILE A 117 17.22 -12.61 -9.85
C ILE A 117 17.53 -11.43 -8.91
N GLY A 118 16.52 -10.65 -8.51
CA GLY A 118 16.71 -9.50 -7.62
C GLY A 118 17.59 -8.41 -8.22
N HIS A 119 17.57 -8.24 -9.54
CA HIS A 119 18.40 -7.24 -10.21
C HIS A 119 17.80 -5.84 -10.07
N TYR A 120 18.50 -4.97 -9.36
CA TYR A 120 18.17 -3.55 -9.18
C TYR A 120 19.30 -2.68 -9.71
N THR A 121 18.95 -1.58 -10.41
CA THR A 121 19.92 -0.61 -10.93
C THR A 121 20.54 0.21 -9.79
N GLU A 122 21.70 0.82 -10.02
CA GLU A 122 22.31 1.70 -9.01
C GLU A 122 21.39 2.89 -8.67
N SER A 123 20.70 3.47 -9.66
CA SER A 123 19.73 4.55 -9.42
C SER A 123 18.57 4.10 -8.52
N GLU A 124 18.08 2.85 -8.65
CA GLU A 124 17.04 2.32 -7.75
C GLU A 124 17.58 2.15 -6.31
N LYS A 125 18.84 1.73 -6.16
CA LYS A 125 19.49 1.59 -4.84
C LYS A 125 19.72 2.95 -4.18
N GLU A 126 20.20 3.93 -4.94
CA GLU A 126 20.38 5.31 -4.48
C GLU A 126 19.06 5.91 -4.03
N LYS A 127 17.99 5.75 -4.81
CA LYS A 127 16.66 6.19 -4.45
C LYS A 127 16.14 5.51 -3.18
N ALA A 128 16.29 4.20 -3.07
CA ALA A 128 15.89 3.47 -1.86
C ALA A 128 16.67 3.97 -0.63
N PHE A 129 17.97 4.25 -0.76
CA PHE A 129 18.78 4.79 0.31
C PHE A 129 18.37 6.21 0.69
N SER A 130 18.03 7.08 -0.29
CA SER A 130 17.48 8.42 -0.02
C SER A 130 16.19 8.36 0.80
N ILE A 131 15.23 7.52 0.39
CA ILE A 131 13.98 7.31 1.13
C ILE A 131 14.25 6.81 2.56
N LEU A 132 15.17 5.86 2.72
CA LEU A 132 15.56 5.36 4.04
C LEU A 132 16.19 6.46 4.90
N SER A 133 17.01 7.34 4.32
CA SER A 133 17.63 8.47 5.02
C SER A 133 16.57 9.47 5.49
N GLU A 134 15.61 9.82 4.66
CA GLU A 134 14.49 10.71 5.03
C GLU A 134 13.65 10.13 6.18
N LEU A 135 13.49 8.82 6.23
CA LEU A 135 12.76 8.12 7.30
C LEU A 135 13.63 7.77 8.52
N GLY A 136 14.89 8.25 8.58
CA GLY A 136 15.82 8.01 9.70
C GLY A 136 16.23 6.55 9.86
N LEU A 137 16.38 5.82 8.73
CA LEU A 137 16.76 4.41 8.68
C LEU A 137 18.09 4.15 7.94
N ALA A 138 18.88 5.18 7.60
CA ALA A 138 20.11 5.03 6.84
C ALA A 138 21.07 4.02 7.50
N ASP A 139 21.30 4.12 8.82
CA ASP A 139 22.16 3.22 9.58
C ASP A 139 21.63 1.78 9.69
N GLN A 140 20.37 1.57 9.34
CA GLN A 140 19.70 0.27 9.38
C GLN A 140 19.62 -0.38 8.00
N ALA A 141 20.01 0.33 6.92
CA ALA A 141 19.76 -0.05 5.52
C ALA A 141 20.15 -1.50 5.20
N TYR A 142 21.26 -1.96 5.75
CA TYR A 142 21.80 -3.30 5.48
C TYR A 142 21.52 -4.32 6.59
N LYS A 143 20.82 -3.92 7.67
CA LYS A 143 20.40 -4.85 8.72
C LYS A 143 19.18 -5.67 8.26
N ARG A 144 19.07 -6.87 8.79
CA ARG A 144 17.88 -7.72 8.57
C ARG A 144 16.66 -7.13 9.28
N CYS A 145 15.50 -7.29 8.67
CA CYS A 145 14.26 -6.74 9.21
C CYS A 145 13.79 -7.41 10.50
N ASP A 146 14.19 -8.67 10.77
CA ASP A 146 13.88 -9.34 12.04
C ASP A 146 14.54 -8.66 13.26
N ALA A 147 15.67 -7.99 13.06
CA ALA A 147 16.41 -7.27 14.11
C ALA A 147 15.86 -5.86 14.42
N LEU A 148 14.80 -5.42 13.74
CA LEU A 148 14.24 -4.08 13.89
C LEU A 148 13.15 -4.01 14.96
N SER A 149 13.00 -2.82 15.59
CA SER A 149 11.83 -2.50 16.41
C SER A 149 10.56 -2.38 15.56
N GLY A 150 9.38 -2.46 16.19
CA GLY A 150 8.10 -2.32 15.51
C GLY A 150 7.97 -1.00 14.74
N GLY A 151 8.36 0.13 15.33
CA GLY A 151 8.36 1.44 14.65
C GLY A 151 9.36 1.52 13.48
N GLN A 152 10.52 0.84 13.57
CA GLN A 152 11.44 0.74 12.44
C GLN A 152 10.84 -0.12 11.32
N LYS A 153 10.24 -1.28 11.62
CA LYS A 153 9.53 -2.14 10.66
C LYS A 153 8.42 -1.36 9.94
N GLN A 154 7.67 -0.55 10.68
CA GLN A 154 6.63 0.32 10.10
C GLN A 154 7.22 1.28 9.07
N ARG A 155 8.28 2.01 9.43
CA ARG A 155 8.98 2.93 8.51
C ARG A 155 9.55 2.23 7.28
N VAL A 156 10.03 1.00 7.40
CA VAL A 156 10.45 0.19 6.23
C VAL A 156 9.24 -0.13 5.33
N GLY A 157 8.08 -0.45 5.90
CA GLY A 157 6.84 -0.64 5.14
C GLY A 157 6.41 0.60 4.37
N ILE A 158 6.54 1.77 4.98
CA ILE A 158 6.29 3.09 4.36
C ILE A 158 7.31 3.33 3.24
N ALA A 159 8.61 3.15 3.50
CA ALA A 159 9.67 3.31 2.50
C ALA A 159 9.42 2.44 1.26
N ARG A 160 9.00 1.18 1.46
CA ARG A 160 8.63 0.28 0.36
C ARG A 160 7.45 0.78 -0.46
N ALA A 161 6.43 1.35 0.19
CA ALA A 161 5.27 1.91 -0.50
C ALA A 161 5.66 3.16 -1.32
N ILE A 162 6.49 4.06 -0.77
CA ILE A 162 7.00 5.26 -1.45
C ILE A 162 7.92 4.86 -2.62
N MET A 163 8.77 3.85 -2.45
CA MET A 163 9.69 3.35 -3.50
C MET A 163 8.94 2.93 -4.78
N GLN A 164 7.68 2.56 -4.67
CA GLN A 164 6.82 2.19 -5.77
C GLN A 164 6.43 3.40 -6.66
N GLU A 165 6.57 4.66 -6.18
CA GLU A 165 6.07 5.90 -6.81
C GLU A 165 4.58 5.83 -7.13
N PRO A 166 3.74 5.56 -6.14
CA PRO A 166 2.32 5.34 -6.35
C PRO A 166 1.58 6.65 -6.64
N LYS A 167 0.48 6.57 -7.41
CA LYS A 167 -0.50 7.66 -7.55
C LYS A 167 -1.46 7.75 -6.36
N LEU A 168 -1.67 6.63 -5.67
CA LEU A 168 -2.56 6.50 -4.51
C LEU A 168 -1.86 5.68 -3.42
N ILE A 169 -1.86 6.20 -2.20
CA ILE A 169 -1.38 5.46 -1.02
C ILE A 169 -2.58 5.06 -0.16
N LEU A 170 -2.66 3.79 0.14
CA LEU A 170 -3.65 3.20 1.05
C LEU A 170 -2.98 2.85 2.37
N CYS A 171 -3.53 3.35 3.48
CA CYS A 171 -3.00 3.11 4.82
C CYS A 171 -4.03 2.37 5.68
N ASP A 172 -3.70 1.15 6.11
CA ASP A 172 -4.54 0.37 7.02
C ASP A 172 -3.95 0.48 8.44
N GLU A 173 -4.48 1.43 9.24
CA GLU A 173 -4.04 1.75 10.60
C GLU A 173 -2.53 2.01 10.77
N PRO A 174 -1.92 2.93 9.98
CA PRO A 174 -0.46 3.10 9.94
C PRO A 174 0.15 3.65 11.23
N ILE A 175 -0.66 4.21 12.13
CA ILE A 175 -0.19 4.98 13.29
C ILE A 175 -0.28 4.17 14.60
N ALA A 176 -0.90 3.00 14.60
CA ALA A 176 -1.14 2.21 15.81
C ALA A 176 0.15 1.80 16.59
N SER A 177 1.32 1.86 15.93
CA SER A 177 2.63 1.46 16.50
C SER A 177 3.71 2.56 16.48
N LEU A 178 3.36 3.78 16.08
CA LEU A 178 4.30 4.91 16.05
C LEU A 178 4.15 5.79 17.29
N ASP A 179 5.29 6.30 17.78
CA ASP A 179 5.25 7.35 18.78
C ASP A 179 4.69 8.67 18.19
N PRO A 180 4.12 9.58 19.02
CA PRO A 180 3.50 10.82 18.52
C PRO A 180 4.43 11.73 17.71
N LYS A 181 5.76 11.66 17.92
CA LYS A 181 6.74 12.47 17.18
C LYS A 181 7.00 11.90 15.78
N ALA A 182 7.11 10.57 15.66
CA ALA A 182 7.27 9.91 14.38
C ALA A 182 6.02 10.03 13.50
N SER A 183 4.84 10.04 14.11
CA SER A 183 3.56 10.23 13.40
C SER A 183 3.49 11.58 12.67
N LYS A 184 4.03 12.66 13.27
CA LYS A 184 4.01 14.01 12.69
C LYS A 184 4.88 14.09 11.43
N THR A 185 6.07 13.50 11.45
CA THR A 185 7.01 13.51 10.31
C THR A 185 6.48 12.75 9.08
N ILE A 186 5.52 11.86 9.26
CA ILE A 186 4.94 11.05 8.16
C ILE A 186 3.71 11.74 7.55
N MET A 187 3.08 12.65 8.30
CA MET A 187 1.86 13.36 7.86
C MET A 187 2.14 14.75 7.27
N ASP A 188 3.35 15.29 7.47
CA ASP A 188 3.86 16.51 6.84
C ASP A 188 4.58 16.17 5.51
#